data_ebbd8e30523a43a7eb51fa8b02ce0059
#
_entry.id   ebbd8e30523a43a7eb51fa8b02ce0059
#
_cell.length_a   1.000
_cell.length_b   1.000
_cell.length_c   1.000
_cell.angle_alpha   90.00
_cell.angle_beta   90.00
_cell.angle_gamma   90.00
#
_symmetry.space_group_name_H-M   'P 1'
#
loop_
_entity.id
_entity.type
_entity.pdbx_description
1 polymer ?
#
loop_
_entity_poly.entity_id
_entity_poly.type
_entity_poly.pdbx_seq_one_letter_code
_entity_poly.pdbx_strand_id
1 'polypeptide(L)'
;IPLDQNIIYYCRGLLKNNNFGQRGIADGNQSEQLRGIVGQCMVMDLLGLALMEADGFDKGIDFTFNGKTYDVKTMGRTVDPEDYYVNNLIRHQINYKVDRYIFCSLNKIKMNLTICGWIDKDKFAEKANFYPLGMERTRSDGTSFKTKADLYEIPNNLLNQINSINDLITL
;
A
#
# COMPACT_ATOMS: atom_id res chain seq x y z
N ILE A 1 2.88 -0.89 14.74
CA ILE A 1 4.34 -0.66 14.65
C ILE A 1 4.55 0.86 14.66
N PRO A 2 5.24 1.44 15.65
CA PRO A 2 5.59 2.87 15.63
C PRO A 2 6.41 3.21 14.38
N LEU A 3 6.17 4.40 13.79
CA LEU A 3 6.94 4.84 12.63
C LEU A 3 8.36 5.25 13.08
N ASP A 4 9.37 4.74 12.37
CA ASP A 4 10.76 5.15 12.58
C ASP A 4 11.00 6.55 11.97
N GLN A 5 11.50 7.49 12.80
CA GLN A 5 11.75 8.87 12.37
C GLN A 5 12.89 8.95 11.34
N ASN A 6 13.88 8.05 11.40
CA ASN A 6 14.95 8.01 10.41
C ASN A 6 14.41 7.57 9.03
N ILE A 7 13.52 6.58 9.00
CA ILE A 7 12.84 6.15 7.77
C ILE A 7 11.99 7.29 7.21
N ILE A 8 11.22 8.00 8.05
CA ILE A 8 10.43 9.16 7.59
C ILE A 8 11.36 10.25 7.01
N TYR A 9 12.45 10.54 7.67
CA TYR A 9 13.42 11.54 7.21
C TYR A 9 14.04 11.11 5.87
N TYR A 10 14.45 9.86 5.75
CA TYR A 10 14.95 9.27 4.52
C TYR A 10 13.95 9.39 3.35
N CYS A 11 12.71 8.97 3.56
CA CYS A 11 11.64 9.06 2.57
C CYS A 11 11.34 10.51 2.14
N ARG A 12 11.39 11.47 3.07
CA ARG A 12 11.28 12.90 2.74
C ARG A 12 12.43 13.38 1.86
N GLY A 13 13.64 12.88 2.10
CA GLY A 13 14.81 13.15 1.26
C GLY A 13 14.62 12.65 -0.17
N LEU A 14 14.12 11.44 -0.34
CA LEU A 14 13.80 10.86 -1.66
C LEU A 14 12.77 11.72 -2.41
N LEU A 15 11.70 12.16 -1.75
CA LEU A 15 10.63 12.96 -2.35
C LEU A 15 11.05 14.37 -2.80
N LYS A 16 12.12 14.94 -2.24
CA LYS A 16 12.60 16.26 -2.67
C LYS A 16 13.07 16.27 -4.12
N ASN A 17 13.62 15.15 -4.58
CA ASN A 17 14.27 15.04 -5.87
C ASN A 17 13.52 14.12 -6.86
N ASN A 18 12.47 13.42 -6.40
CA ASN A 18 11.78 12.42 -7.18
C ASN A 18 10.27 12.55 -7.07
N ASN A 19 9.56 12.23 -8.15
CA ASN A 19 8.11 12.12 -8.17
C ASN A 19 7.73 10.64 -8.31
N PHE A 20 7.25 10.03 -7.24
CA PHE A 20 6.81 8.62 -7.21
C PHE A 20 5.38 8.42 -7.74
N GLY A 21 4.69 9.50 -8.13
CA GLY A 21 3.33 9.49 -8.66
C GLY A 21 3.22 9.40 -10.18
N GLN A 22 4.32 9.19 -10.93
CA GLN A 22 4.34 9.27 -12.41
C GLN A 22 3.62 8.09 -13.09
N ARG A 23 2.33 7.91 -12.79
CA ARG A 23 1.49 6.88 -13.40
C ARG A 23 0.61 7.42 -14.53
N GLY A 24 0.51 8.75 -14.62
CA GLY A 24 -0.36 9.45 -15.58
C GLY A 24 -1.86 9.37 -15.25
N ILE A 25 -2.24 8.59 -14.25
CA ILE A 25 -3.63 8.41 -13.77
C ILE A 25 -3.60 8.29 -12.25
N ALA A 26 -4.29 9.21 -11.56
CA ALA A 26 -4.40 9.23 -10.09
C ALA A 26 -3.04 9.19 -9.38
N ASP A 27 -2.14 10.06 -9.78
CA ASP A 27 -0.73 10.08 -9.35
C ASP A 27 -0.52 10.34 -7.85
N GLY A 28 -1.53 10.79 -7.16
CA GLY A 28 -1.43 11.13 -5.75
C GLY A 28 -0.64 12.42 -5.50
N ASN A 29 -0.99 13.14 -4.46
CA ASN A 29 -0.23 14.30 -4.01
C ASN A 29 1.02 13.87 -3.22
N GLN A 30 1.92 14.81 -2.92
CA GLN A 30 3.17 14.54 -2.18
C GLN A 30 2.93 13.82 -0.83
N SER A 31 1.85 14.15 -0.12
CA SER A 31 1.51 13.49 1.15
C SER A 31 1.09 12.03 0.94
N GLU A 32 0.41 11.73 -0.17
CA GLU A 32 0.03 10.37 -0.54
C GLU A 32 1.24 9.56 -0.99
N GLN A 33 2.13 10.16 -1.77
CA GLN A 33 3.40 9.55 -2.17
C GLN A 33 4.29 9.25 -0.95
N LEU A 34 4.43 10.22 -0.02
CA LEU A 34 5.20 10.02 1.22
C LEU A 34 4.68 8.81 2.01
N ARG A 35 3.36 8.68 2.17
CA ARG A 35 2.77 7.54 2.88
C ARG A 35 3.08 6.21 2.20
N GLY A 36 3.02 6.17 0.87
CA GLY A 36 3.37 4.99 0.08
C GLY A 36 4.79 4.53 0.36
N ILE A 37 5.77 5.42 0.14
CA ILE A 37 7.20 5.06 0.31
C ILE A 37 7.58 4.82 1.78
N VAL A 38 6.95 5.50 2.75
CA VAL A 38 7.16 5.19 4.19
C VAL A 38 6.67 3.79 4.51
N GLY A 39 5.48 3.40 4.05
CA GLY A 39 4.98 2.03 4.26
C GLY A 39 5.87 0.97 3.63
N GLN A 40 6.32 1.19 2.39
CA GLN A 40 7.27 0.32 1.70
C GLN A 40 8.58 0.19 2.49
N CYS A 41 9.22 1.30 2.84
CA CYS A 41 10.49 1.30 3.59
C CYS A 41 10.35 0.62 4.97
N MET A 42 9.24 0.84 5.68
CA MET A 42 8.97 0.17 6.96
C MET A 42 8.86 -1.34 6.81
N VAL A 43 8.20 -1.83 5.76
CA VAL A 43 8.10 -3.28 5.49
C VAL A 43 9.47 -3.85 5.13
N MET A 44 10.24 -3.15 4.29
CA MET A 44 11.60 -3.56 3.90
C MET A 44 12.53 -3.63 5.10
N ASP A 45 12.49 -2.63 5.99
CA ASP A 45 13.28 -2.60 7.23
C ASP A 45 12.96 -3.78 8.16
N LEU A 46 11.67 -4.08 8.34
CA LEU A 46 11.21 -5.24 9.12
C LEU A 46 11.69 -6.59 8.56
N LEU A 47 11.90 -6.66 7.25
CA LEU A 47 12.44 -7.83 6.55
C LEU A 47 13.97 -7.84 6.52
N GLY A 48 14.63 -6.82 7.08
CA GLY A 48 16.10 -6.68 7.02
C GLY A 48 16.65 -6.39 5.63
N LEU A 49 15.81 -5.85 4.74
CA LEU A 49 16.20 -5.46 3.38
C LEU A 49 16.79 -4.05 3.36
N ALA A 50 17.66 -3.78 2.38
CA ALA A 50 18.09 -2.42 2.09
C ALA A 50 16.88 -1.55 1.71
N LEU A 51 16.84 -0.32 2.21
CA LEU A 51 15.75 0.61 1.87
C LEU A 51 15.78 0.92 0.37
N MET A 52 14.60 1.27 -0.17
CA MET A 52 14.46 1.61 -1.60
C MET A 52 15.38 2.77 -2.00
N GLU A 53 15.92 2.70 -3.19
CA GLU A 53 16.59 3.80 -3.88
C GLU A 53 15.66 4.40 -4.94
N ALA A 54 15.92 5.64 -5.36
CA ALA A 54 15.07 6.32 -6.34
C ALA A 54 15.62 6.15 -7.75
N ASP A 55 15.67 4.92 -8.24
CA ASP A 55 16.23 4.57 -9.57
C ASP A 55 15.20 4.65 -10.72
N GLY A 56 14.14 5.43 -10.56
CA GLY A 56 13.08 5.58 -11.56
C GLY A 56 11.85 4.71 -11.27
N PHE A 57 11.09 4.36 -12.32
CA PHE A 57 9.88 3.57 -12.18
C PHE A 57 10.20 2.07 -11.98
N ASP A 58 9.83 1.55 -10.83
CA ASP A 58 10.04 0.17 -10.38
C ASP A 58 9.19 -0.90 -11.09
N LYS A 59 8.34 -0.48 -12.04
CA LYS A 59 7.36 -1.34 -12.74
C LYS A 59 6.35 -2.01 -11.78
N GLY A 60 6.17 -1.44 -10.59
CA GLY A 60 5.26 -1.90 -9.55
C GLY A 60 5.80 -3.08 -8.73
N ILE A 61 7.12 -3.29 -8.72
CA ILE A 61 7.79 -4.24 -7.84
C ILE A 61 8.62 -3.44 -6.83
N ASP A 62 8.16 -3.40 -5.58
CA ASP A 62 8.85 -2.68 -4.52
C ASP A 62 10.10 -3.42 -4.03
N PHE A 63 10.02 -4.75 -3.94
CA PHE A 63 11.15 -5.61 -3.58
C PHE A 63 10.92 -7.08 -3.95
N THR A 64 12.00 -7.86 -3.88
CA THR A 64 11.97 -9.33 -3.99
C THR A 64 12.40 -9.94 -2.66
N PHE A 65 11.65 -10.91 -2.17
CA PHE A 65 11.94 -11.63 -0.93
C PHE A 65 11.52 -13.10 -1.06
N ASN A 66 12.37 -14.03 -0.59
CA ASN A 66 12.15 -15.48 -0.70
C ASN A 66 11.72 -15.94 -2.11
N GLY A 67 12.29 -15.35 -3.16
CA GLY A 67 12.01 -15.69 -4.55
C GLY A 67 10.65 -15.20 -5.09
N LYS A 68 9.96 -14.35 -4.36
CA LYS A 68 8.70 -13.70 -4.76
C LYS A 68 8.87 -12.20 -4.87
N THR A 69 8.11 -11.58 -5.76
CA THR A 69 8.06 -10.13 -5.93
C THR A 69 6.85 -9.54 -5.18
N TYR A 70 7.07 -8.40 -4.55
CA TYR A 70 6.07 -7.73 -3.69
C TYR A 70 5.82 -6.28 -4.11
N ASP A 71 4.58 -5.85 -3.93
CA ASP A 71 4.15 -4.46 -4.06
C ASP A 71 3.39 -4.06 -2.77
N VAL A 72 3.87 -3.04 -2.07
CA VAL A 72 3.31 -2.55 -0.81
C VAL A 72 2.34 -1.40 -1.07
N LYS A 73 1.12 -1.54 -0.63
CA LYS A 73 0.07 -0.53 -0.76
C LYS A 73 -0.31 0.04 0.60
N THR A 74 -0.08 1.34 0.80
CA THR A 74 -0.30 1.98 2.10
C THR A 74 -1.45 2.98 2.05
N MET A 75 -2.50 2.71 2.84
CA MET A 75 -3.63 3.61 3.04
C MET A 75 -3.38 4.56 4.21
N GLY A 76 -3.56 5.87 3.99
CA GLY A 76 -3.47 6.86 5.07
C GLY A 76 -4.81 6.98 5.81
N ARG A 77 -4.80 6.84 7.14
CA ARG A 77 -5.99 6.89 8.01
C ARG A 77 -5.75 7.80 9.22
N THR A 78 -6.82 8.11 9.95
CA THR A 78 -6.78 8.84 11.23
C THR A 78 -7.09 7.93 12.41
N VAL A 79 -7.53 6.71 12.14
CA VAL A 79 -7.87 5.66 13.10
C VAL A 79 -7.12 4.39 12.75
N ASP A 80 -7.06 3.45 13.67
CA ASP A 80 -6.51 2.13 13.40
C ASP A 80 -7.44 1.34 12.47
N PRO A 81 -6.92 0.44 11.62
CA PRO A 81 -7.74 -0.30 10.69
C PRO A 81 -8.57 -1.39 11.39
N GLU A 82 -9.80 -1.56 10.91
CA GLU A 82 -10.70 -2.63 11.29
C GLU A 82 -10.77 -3.69 10.18
N ASP A 83 -11.30 -4.87 10.49
CA ASP A 83 -11.39 -6.00 9.55
C ASP A 83 -12.18 -5.69 8.28
N TYR A 84 -13.20 -4.84 8.38
CA TYR A 84 -14.03 -4.42 7.24
C TYR A 84 -13.46 -3.23 6.45
N TYR A 85 -12.35 -2.63 6.90
CA TYR A 85 -11.71 -1.54 6.15
C TYR A 85 -11.11 -2.06 4.85
N VAL A 86 -11.32 -1.28 3.77
CA VAL A 86 -10.90 -1.66 2.43
C VAL A 86 -9.54 -1.07 2.04
N ASN A 87 -8.83 -1.81 1.22
CA ASN A 87 -7.59 -1.42 0.58
C ASN A 87 -7.83 -1.30 -0.93
N ASN A 88 -7.21 -0.30 -1.55
CA ASN A 88 -7.45 0.05 -2.93
C ASN A 88 -6.24 -0.27 -3.81
N LEU A 89 -6.50 -0.78 -5.01
CA LEU A 89 -5.53 -0.92 -6.10
C LEU A 89 -6.13 -0.30 -7.36
N ILE A 90 -5.42 0.65 -7.99
CA ILE A 90 -5.84 1.22 -9.26
C ILE A 90 -5.77 0.16 -10.35
N ARG A 91 -6.79 0.08 -11.22
CA ARG A 91 -6.96 -1.01 -12.20
C ARG A 91 -5.71 -1.30 -13.02
N HIS A 92 -5.00 -0.27 -13.53
CA HIS A 92 -3.84 -0.53 -14.38
C HIS A 92 -2.69 -1.22 -13.65
N GLN A 93 -2.59 -1.08 -12.32
CA GLN A 93 -1.53 -1.68 -11.51
C GLN A 93 -1.65 -3.22 -11.42
N ILE A 94 -2.84 -3.78 -11.66
CA ILE A 94 -3.01 -5.23 -11.71
C ILE A 94 -2.25 -5.89 -12.86
N ASN A 95 -1.86 -5.11 -13.87
CA ASN A 95 -1.07 -5.58 -15.01
C ASN A 95 0.44 -5.69 -14.72
N TYR A 96 0.90 -5.14 -13.58
CA TYR A 96 2.31 -5.24 -13.21
C TYR A 96 2.68 -6.68 -12.86
N LYS A 97 3.94 -7.04 -13.13
CA LYS A 97 4.46 -8.41 -12.90
C LYS A 97 4.91 -8.56 -11.45
N VAL A 98 3.96 -8.54 -10.54
CA VAL A 98 4.16 -8.76 -9.10
C VAL A 98 3.48 -10.07 -8.70
N ASP A 99 4.05 -10.81 -7.75
CA ASP A 99 3.47 -12.06 -7.23
C ASP A 99 2.47 -11.78 -6.11
N ARG A 100 2.77 -10.81 -5.23
CA ARG A 100 2.03 -10.56 -3.99
C ARG A 100 1.86 -9.09 -3.68
N TYR A 101 0.71 -8.75 -3.11
CA TYR A 101 0.45 -7.44 -2.51
C TYR A 101 0.53 -7.54 -0.99
N ILE A 102 1.19 -6.53 -0.36
CA ILE A 102 1.13 -6.30 1.09
C ILE A 102 0.35 -5.01 1.29
N PHE A 103 -0.72 -5.08 2.07
CA PHE A 103 -1.54 -3.91 2.38
C PHE A 103 -1.23 -3.39 3.78
N CYS A 104 -0.99 -2.09 3.86
CA CYS A 104 -0.66 -1.38 5.09
C CYS A 104 -1.63 -0.22 5.34
N SER A 105 -1.83 0.10 6.60
CA SER A 105 -2.56 1.28 7.07
C SER A 105 -1.65 2.15 7.93
N LEU A 106 -1.45 3.41 7.53
CA LEU A 106 -0.69 4.38 8.27
C LEU A 106 -1.65 5.32 9.01
N ASN A 107 -1.67 5.22 10.35
CA ASN A 107 -2.41 6.13 11.21
C ASN A 107 -1.61 7.42 11.42
N LYS A 108 -2.09 8.52 10.84
CA LYS A 108 -1.43 9.83 10.85
C LYS A 108 -1.45 10.52 12.23
N ILE A 109 -2.38 10.13 13.10
CA ILE A 109 -2.53 10.70 14.43
C ILE A 109 -1.61 9.98 15.41
N LYS A 110 -1.66 8.65 15.42
CA LYS A 110 -0.81 7.83 16.31
C LYS A 110 0.61 7.65 15.79
N MET A 111 0.88 8.05 14.55
CA MET A 111 2.18 7.85 13.87
C MET A 111 2.64 6.38 13.94
N ASN A 112 1.76 5.48 13.56
CA ASN A 112 2.04 4.05 13.49
C ASN A 112 1.61 3.43 12.15
N LEU A 113 2.24 2.31 11.80
CA LEU A 113 1.90 1.46 10.66
C LEU A 113 1.29 0.17 11.17
N THR A 114 0.18 -0.25 10.57
CA THR A 114 -0.38 -1.60 10.70
C THR A 114 -0.22 -2.30 9.36
N ILE A 115 0.40 -3.48 9.35
CA ILE A 115 0.39 -4.36 8.19
C ILE A 115 -0.94 -5.11 8.26
N CYS A 116 -1.88 -4.75 7.39
CA CYS A 116 -3.23 -5.31 7.39
C CYS A 116 -3.25 -6.77 6.90
N GLY A 117 -2.25 -7.16 6.13
CA GLY A 117 -2.09 -8.50 5.61
C GLY A 117 -1.53 -8.52 4.19
N TRP A 118 -1.46 -9.70 3.60
CA TRP A 118 -0.97 -9.91 2.25
C TRP A 118 -1.90 -10.81 1.45
N ILE A 119 -1.74 -10.83 0.12
CA ILE A 119 -2.50 -11.69 -0.78
C ILE A 119 -1.72 -11.95 -2.07
N ASP A 120 -1.80 -13.16 -2.60
CA ASP A 120 -1.31 -13.46 -3.94
C ASP A 120 -2.12 -12.67 -4.97
N LYS A 121 -1.46 -12.19 -6.02
CA LYS A 121 -2.07 -11.36 -7.06
C LYS A 121 -3.30 -12.03 -7.70
N ASP A 122 -3.21 -13.32 -8.02
CA ASP A 122 -4.33 -14.04 -8.64
C ASP A 122 -5.53 -14.10 -7.70
N LYS A 123 -5.28 -14.33 -6.41
CA LYS A 123 -6.33 -14.33 -5.39
C LYS A 123 -6.93 -12.94 -5.15
N PHE A 124 -6.12 -11.90 -5.27
CA PHE A 124 -6.62 -10.53 -5.24
C PHE A 124 -7.60 -10.28 -6.40
N ALA A 125 -7.24 -10.67 -7.61
CA ALA A 125 -8.10 -10.50 -8.79
C ALA A 125 -9.43 -11.26 -8.68
N GLU A 126 -9.44 -12.43 -7.99
CA GLU A 126 -10.66 -13.22 -7.75
C GLU A 126 -11.57 -12.60 -6.68
N LYS A 127 -10.99 -11.99 -5.61
CA LYS A 127 -11.73 -11.59 -4.41
C LYS A 127 -12.06 -10.10 -4.33
N ALA A 128 -11.32 -9.25 -5.05
CA ALA A 128 -11.50 -7.81 -4.98
C ALA A 128 -12.73 -7.34 -5.78
N ASN A 129 -13.46 -6.38 -5.23
CA ASN A 129 -14.57 -5.74 -5.92
C ASN A 129 -14.05 -4.65 -6.87
N PHE A 130 -14.55 -4.65 -8.10
CA PHE A 130 -14.23 -3.61 -9.08
C PHE A 130 -15.20 -2.44 -9.01
N TYR A 131 -14.68 -1.23 -9.09
CA TYR A 131 -15.45 0.03 -9.12
C TYR A 131 -14.93 0.93 -10.24
N PRO A 132 -15.78 1.24 -11.25
CA PRO A 132 -15.37 2.11 -12.36
C PRO A 132 -15.21 3.57 -11.92
N LEU A 133 -14.43 4.33 -12.69
CA LEU A 133 -14.27 5.77 -12.56
C LEU A 133 -15.64 6.47 -12.51
N GLY A 134 -15.80 7.41 -11.56
CA GLY A 134 -17.01 8.21 -11.40
C GLY A 134 -18.16 7.50 -10.67
N MET A 135 -17.99 6.25 -10.26
CA MET A 135 -19.00 5.54 -9.48
C MET A 135 -19.20 6.19 -8.11
N GLU A 136 -20.43 6.45 -7.75
CA GLU A 136 -20.78 6.98 -6.42
C GLU A 136 -20.71 5.86 -5.38
N ARG A 137 -20.07 6.16 -4.27
CA ARG A 137 -19.86 5.26 -3.14
C ARG A 137 -20.20 5.97 -1.84
N THR A 138 -20.80 5.26 -0.92
CA THR A 138 -21.11 5.78 0.43
C THR A 138 -20.23 5.09 1.46
N ARG A 139 -19.59 5.87 2.33
CA ARG A 139 -18.82 5.38 3.47
C ARG A 139 -19.75 4.97 4.62
N SER A 140 -19.19 4.26 5.58
CA SER A 140 -19.88 3.83 6.80
C SER A 140 -20.41 5.01 7.65
N ASP A 141 -19.81 6.20 7.51
CA ASP A 141 -20.24 7.43 8.17
C ASP A 141 -21.36 8.17 7.40
N GLY A 142 -21.86 7.60 6.31
CA GLY A 142 -22.91 8.17 5.47
C GLY A 142 -22.42 9.18 4.42
N THR A 143 -21.12 9.53 4.39
CA THR A 143 -20.59 10.45 3.38
C THR A 143 -20.44 9.77 2.02
N SER A 144 -20.89 10.44 0.95
CA SER A 144 -20.73 9.95 -0.42
C SER A 144 -19.52 10.58 -1.10
N PHE A 145 -18.93 9.82 -2.01
CA PHE A 145 -17.83 10.27 -2.86
C PHE A 145 -17.88 9.55 -4.22
N LYS A 146 -17.26 10.11 -5.23
CA LYS A 146 -17.07 9.44 -6.52
C LYS A 146 -15.65 8.90 -6.63
N THR A 147 -15.53 7.71 -7.23
CA THR A 147 -14.22 7.12 -7.53
C THR A 147 -13.45 8.00 -8.52
N LYS A 148 -12.17 8.23 -8.25
CA LYS A 148 -11.29 9.09 -9.08
C LYS A 148 -10.56 8.33 -10.20
N ALA A 149 -10.66 7.01 -10.19
CA ALA A 149 -10.11 6.10 -11.18
C ALA A 149 -10.88 4.78 -11.16
N ASP A 150 -10.70 3.96 -12.18
CA ASP A 150 -11.05 2.53 -12.09
C ASP A 150 -10.20 1.89 -11.01
N LEU A 151 -10.83 1.26 -10.03
CA LEU A 151 -10.12 0.66 -8.90
C LEU A 151 -10.72 -0.66 -8.45
N TYR A 152 -9.87 -1.46 -7.82
CA TYR A 152 -10.27 -2.64 -7.06
C TYR A 152 -10.20 -2.35 -5.57
N GLU A 153 -11.12 -2.91 -4.80
CA GLU A 153 -11.13 -2.83 -3.34
C GLU A 153 -11.22 -4.22 -2.72
N ILE A 154 -10.41 -4.46 -1.69
CA ILE A 154 -10.45 -5.68 -0.89
C ILE A 154 -10.47 -5.33 0.60
N PRO A 155 -11.39 -5.88 1.41
CA PRO A 155 -11.39 -5.66 2.85
C PRO A 155 -10.28 -6.46 3.55
N ASN A 156 -9.86 -5.99 4.73
CA ASN A 156 -8.77 -6.61 5.50
C ASN A 156 -9.05 -8.07 5.86
N ASN A 157 -10.29 -8.42 6.17
CA ASN A 157 -10.68 -9.80 6.54
C ASN A 157 -10.56 -10.83 5.41
N LEU A 158 -10.32 -10.41 4.17
CA LEU A 158 -10.04 -11.30 3.03
C LEU A 158 -8.54 -11.45 2.75
N LEU A 159 -7.69 -10.74 3.48
CA LEU A 159 -6.24 -10.86 3.38
C LEU A 159 -5.72 -12.02 4.26
N ASN A 160 -4.57 -12.58 3.87
CA ASN A 160 -3.81 -13.44 4.77
C ASN A 160 -3.22 -12.58 5.89
N GLN A 161 -3.54 -12.88 7.13
CA GLN A 161 -3.16 -12.09 8.30
C GLN A 161 -1.66 -12.19 8.58
N ILE A 162 -1.08 -11.09 9.07
CA ILE A 162 0.28 -11.00 9.60
C ILE A 162 0.14 -10.56 11.05
N ASN A 163 0.25 -11.51 11.97
CA ASN A 163 0.08 -11.26 13.40
C ASN A 163 1.41 -11.06 14.12
N SER A 164 2.51 -11.46 13.49
CA SER A 164 3.85 -11.36 14.04
C SER A 164 4.88 -11.07 12.96
N ILE A 165 6.08 -10.65 13.39
CA ILE A 165 7.24 -10.51 12.49
C ILE A 165 7.61 -11.85 11.84
N ASN A 166 7.41 -12.98 12.54
CA ASN A 166 7.68 -14.29 11.98
C ASN A 166 6.77 -14.61 10.80
N ASP A 167 5.50 -14.22 10.83
CA ASP A 167 4.59 -14.39 9.70
C ASP A 167 5.07 -13.58 8.48
N LEU A 168 5.61 -12.38 8.72
CA LEU A 168 6.17 -11.54 7.67
C LEU A 168 7.44 -12.16 7.05
N ILE A 169 8.35 -12.69 7.88
CA ILE A 169 9.61 -13.30 7.43
C ILE A 169 9.36 -14.59 6.63
N THR A 170 8.26 -15.27 6.84
CA THR A 170 7.90 -16.53 6.14
C THR A 170 7.11 -16.32 4.85
N LEU A 171 6.92 -15.09 4.41
CA LEU A 171 6.25 -14.74 3.15
C LEU A 171 6.88 -15.35 1.89
#